data_ee4c47c3abcb4980caa29f9c65d9e1f6
#
_entry.id   ee4c47c3abcb4980caa29f9c65d9e1f6
#
_cell.length_a   1.000
_cell.length_b   1.000
_cell.length_c   1.000
_cell.angle_alpha   90.00
_cell.angle_beta   90.00
_cell.angle_gamma   90.00
#
_symmetry.space_group_name_H-M   'P 1'
#
loop_
_entity.id
_entity.type
_entity.pdbx_description
1 polymer ?
#
loop_
_entity_poly.entity_id
_entity_poly.type
_entity_poly.pdbx_seq_one_letter_code
_entity_poly.pdbx_strand_id
1 'polypeptide(L)'
;MSSTPKVLRGCCGIGLWALLLTPTWASWQDAVPGAQIIGTGDFSVFGFDVYNARLWSAARPLADGQPFALELIYRRSVSREDLVKASVDEIKRLAGSSISPAQLAVWQAQMQQSFVDVQAGTRITGVYLPGQGARFFVGQQLQHEINDPLFAQAFFNIWLDPRTRNPELRQQLLGTAKP
;
A
#
# COMPACT_ATOMS: atom_id res chain seq x y z
N MET A 1 45.20 -71.09 18.30
CA MET A 1 44.81 -69.96 19.15
C MET A 1 44.71 -68.75 18.26
N SER A 2 43.50 -68.42 17.88
CA SER A 2 43.24 -67.45 16.82
C SER A 2 42.43 -66.27 17.38
N SER A 3 43.03 -65.12 17.44
CA SER A 3 42.36 -63.89 17.93
C SER A 3 41.96 -63.03 16.77
N THR A 4 40.63 -62.84 16.59
CA THR A 4 40.01 -61.96 15.61
C THR A 4 39.83 -60.57 16.17
N PRO A 5 40.22 -59.51 15.50
CA PRO A 5 39.86 -58.11 15.90
C PRO A 5 38.47 -57.72 15.45
N LYS A 6 37.69 -57.16 16.38
CA LYS A 6 36.38 -56.52 16.13
C LYS A 6 36.55 -55.20 15.39
N VAL A 7 35.92 -55.10 14.23
CA VAL A 7 35.80 -53.85 13.46
C VAL A 7 34.65 -53.04 14.02
N LEU A 8 34.94 -51.85 14.56
CA LEU A 8 33.97 -50.87 15.04
C LEU A 8 33.47 -50.05 13.85
N ARG A 9 32.23 -50.26 13.44
CA ARG A 9 31.56 -49.46 12.40
C ARG A 9 31.08 -48.16 13.04
N GLY A 10 31.75 -47.04 12.76
CA GLY A 10 31.27 -45.70 13.10
C GLY A 10 30.16 -45.29 12.15
N CYS A 11 28.94 -45.10 12.69
CA CYS A 11 27.82 -44.46 11.97
C CYS A 11 28.04 -42.93 11.97
N CYS A 12 28.49 -42.38 10.83
CA CYS A 12 28.40 -40.92 10.60
C CYS A 12 26.93 -40.56 10.33
N GLY A 13 26.26 -40.05 11.34
CA GLY A 13 24.94 -39.40 11.18
C GLY A 13 25.12 -38.06 10.50
N ILE A 14 24.77 -37.98 9.21
CA ILE A 14 24.65 -36.70 8.50
C ILE A 14 23.33 -36.08 8.96
N GLY A 15 23.39 -35.12 9.89
CA GLY A 15 22.26 -34.29 10.29
C GLY A 15 21.87 -33.38 9.14
N LEU A 16 20.75 -33.69 8.47
CA LEU A 16 20.14 -32.85 7.49
C LEU A 16 19.50 -31.64 8.18
N TRP A 17 20.19 -30.51 8.23
CA TRP A 17 19.62 -29.25 8.69
C TRP A 17 18.68 -28.74 7.61
N ALA A 18 17.38 -29.00 7.76
CA ALA A 18 16.35 -28.37 6.95
C ALA A 18 16.32 -26.86 7.30
N LEU A 19 16.88 -26.02 6.45
CA LEU A 19 16.69 -24.58 6.47
C LEU A 19 15.20 -24.30 6.21
N LEU A 20 14.45 -24.04 7.28
CA LEU A 20 13.11 -23.53 7.20
C LEU A 20 13.20 -22.10 6.63
N LEU A 21 13.05 -21.97 5.31
CA LEU A 21 12.82 -20.70 4.64
C LEU A 21 11.43 -20.22 5.08
N THR A 22 11.39 -19.43 6.15
CA THR A 22 10.17 -18.67 6.49
C THR A 22 9.92 -17.67 5.35
N PRO A 23 8.74 -17.65 4.73
CA PRO A 23 8.44 -16.62 3.76
C PRO A 23 8.50 -15.27 4.47
N THR A 24 9.49 -14.48 4.12
CA THR A 24 9.56 -13.08 4.56
C THR A 24 8.48 -12.34 3.78
N TRP A 25 7.33 -12.13 4.40
CA TRP A 25 6.28 -11.29 3.84
C TRP A 25 6.86 -9.88 3.73
N ALA A 26 7.04 -9.42 2.51
CA ALA A 26 7.51 -8.06 2.27
C ALA A 26 6.46 -7.10 2.84
N SER A 27 6.86 -6.36 3.87
CA SER A 27 6.06 -5.31 4.48
C SER A 27 6.03 -4.10 3.55
N TRP A 28 4.98 -3.28 3.60
CA TRP A 28 4.96 -2.04 2.84
C TRP A 28 6.12 -1.10 3.23
N GLN A 29 6.61 -1.17 4.46
CA GLN A 29 7.75 -0.40 4.96
C GLN A 29 9.04 -0.72 4.19
N ASP A 30 9.19 -1.95 3.71
CA ASP A 30 10.37 -2.35 2.91
C ASP A 30 10.41 -1.61 1.56
N ALA A 31 9.24 -1.21 1.05
CA ALA A 31 9.13 -0.44 -0.19
C ALA A 31 9.39 1.07 0.00
N VAL A 32 9.34 1.58 1.23
CA VAL A 32 9.62 2.97 1.60
C VAL A 32 10.59 3.01 2.80
N PRO A 33 11.86 2.64 2.61
CA PRO A 33 12.84 2.59 3.69
C PRO A 33 12.99 3.92 4.39
N GLY A 34 13.03 3.91 5.73
CA GLY A 34 13.18 5.13 6.53
C GLY A 34 11.93 6.02 6.57
N ALA A 35 10.78 5.55 6.07
CA ALA A 35 9.55 6.31 6.09
C ALA A 35 9.11 6.66 7.52
N GLN A 36 8.72 7.91 7.70
CA GLN A 36 8.10 8.46 8.90
C GLN A 36 6.77 9.10 8.52
N ILE A 37 5.86 9.22 9.48
CA ILE A 37 4.61 9.96 9.26
C ILE A 37 4.96 11.43 9.05
N ILE A 38 4.67 11.97 7.87
CA ILE A 38 4.86 13.38 7.55
C ILE A 38 3.57 14.18 7.76
N GLY A 39 2.42 13.53 7.74
CA GLY A 39 1.13 14.15 8.03
C GLY A 39 0.03 13.13 8.27
N THR A 40 -1.01 13.57 8.97
CA THR A 40 -2.20 12.77 9.27
C THR A 40 -3.43 13.65 9.28
N GLY A 41 -4.57 13.11 8.85
CA GLY A 41 -5.84 13.80 8.87
C GLY A 41 -7.03 12.84 8.79
N ASP A 42 -8.21 13.34 9.15
CA ASP A 42 -9.43 12.57 9.11
C ASP A 42 -10.28 12.93 7.88
N PHE A 43 -10.86 11.93 7.27
CA PHE A 43 -11.83 12.09 6.20
C PHE A 43 -13.22 11.79 6.72
N SER A 44 -14.12 12.77 6.57
CA SER A 44 -15.50 12.66 7.00
C SER A 44 -16.45 13.03 5.86
N VAL A 45 -17.59 12.36 5.80
CA VAL A 45 -18.67 12.63 4.85
C VAL A 45 -19.96 12.87 5.64
N PHE A 46 -20.60 14.02 5.44
CA PHE A 46 -21.83 14.42 6.16
C PHE A 46 -21.70 14.30 7.69
N GLY A 47 -20.53 14.63 8.25
CA GLY A 47 -20.27 14.56 9.69
C GLY A 47 -19.92 13.17 10.22
N PHE A 48 -19.83 12.16 9.35
CA PHE A 48 -19.44 10.80 9.73
C PHE A 48 -18.00 10.52 9.33
N ASP A 49 -17.16 10.14 10.30
CA ASP A 49 -15.79 9.74 10.04
C ASP A 49 -15.75 8.43 9.23
N VAL A 50 -15.05 8.49 8.10
CA VAL A 50 -14.88 7.34 7.20
C VAL A 50 -13.54 6.66 7.46
N TYR A 51 -12.44 7.43 7.47
CA TYR A 51 -11.11 6.93 7.79
C TYR A 51 -10.20 8.04 8.35
N ASN A 52 -9.14 7.62 9.03
CA ASN A 52 -7.95 8.41 9.28
C ASN A 52 -6.92 8.09 8.21
N ALA A 53 -6.35 9.11 7.58
CA ALA A 53 -5.30 8.97 6.58
C ALA A 53 -3.94 9.38 7.16
N ARG A 54 -2.88 8.64 6.80
CA ARG A 54 -1.50 8.93 7.19
C ARG A 54 -0.60 8.87 5.98
N LEU A 55 0.17 9.93 5.78
CA LEU A 55 1.18 9.97 4.72
C LEU A 55 2.55 9.67 5.31
N TRP A 56 3.24 8.69 4.73
CA TRP A 56 4.55 8.21 5.16
C TRP A 56 5.59 8.49 4.07
N SER A 57 6.71 9.10 4.42
CA SER A 57 7.81 9.35 3.50
C SER A 57 9.13 9.43 4.26
N ALA A 58 10.23 9.10 3.58
CA ALA A 58 11.59 9.32 4.11
C ALA A 58 11.99 10.81 4.03
N ALA A 59 11.34 11.60 3.16
CA ALA A 59 11.60 13.03 2.99
C ALA A 59 10.47 13.87 3.62
N ARG A 60 10.84 14.96 4.28
CA ARG A 60 9.91 15.97 4.79
C ARG A 60 10.45 17.37 4.45
N PRO A 61 9.74 18.14 3.61
CA PRO A 61 8.45 17.86 2.96
C PRO A 61 8.52 16.70 1.97
N LEU A 62 7.34 16.22 1.55
CA LEU A 62 7.26 15.20 0.49
C LEU A 62 7.99 15.72 -0.76
N ALA A 63 8.97 14.95 -1.22
CA ALA A 63 9.79 15.34 -2.38
C ALA A 63 9.29 14.63 -3.65
N ASP A 64 9.38 15.33 -4.77
CA ASP A 64 9.05 14.76 -6.08
C ASP A 64 9.96 13.58 -6.42
N GLY A 65 9.40 12.55 -7.05
CA GLY A 65 10.16 11.39 -7.49
C GLY A 65 10.64 10.47 -6.36
N GLN A 66 10.18 10.66 -5.13
CA GLN A 66 10.45 9.77 -4.01
C GLN A 66 9.28 8.82 -3.74
N PRO A 67 9.54 7.57 -3.34
CA PRO A 67 8.49 6.68 -2.90
C PRO A 67 7.84 7.19 -1.61
N PHE A 68 6.54 6.95 -1.48
CA PHE A 68 5.80 7.24 -0.26
C PHE A 68 4.68 6.21 -0.07
N ALA A 69 4.11 6.14 1.13
CA ALA A 69 2.94 5.34 1.41
C ALA A 69 1.81 6.20 1.98
N LEU A 70 0.59 5.91 1.53
CA LEU A 70 -0.64 6.47 2.07
C LEU A 70 -1.42 5.34 2.75
N GLU A 71 -1.52 5.40 4.08
CA GLU A 71 -2.26 4.44 4.90
C GLU A 71 -3.63 5.02 5.26
N LEU A 72 -4.68 4.27 4.99
CA LEU A 72 -6.06 4.59 5.37
C LEU A 72 -6.52 3.61 6.44
N ILE A 73 -6.88 4.12 7.61
CA ILE A 73 -7.41 3.35 8.74
C ILE A 73 -8.91 3.62 8.80
N TYR A 74 -9.70 2.67 8.36
CA TYR A 74 -11.15 2.83 8.28
C TYR A 74 -11.81 2.85 9.66
N ARG A 75 -12.85 3.66 9.81
CA ARG A 75 -13.65 3.80 11.03
C ARG A 75 -15.05 3.22 10.88
N ARG A 76 -15.42 2.81 9.68
CA ARG A 76 -16.72 2.23 9.34
C ARG A 76 -16.59 1.25 8.18
N SER A 77 -17.66 0.47 7.97
CA SER A 77 -17.73 -0.46 6.84
C SER A 77 -17.97 0.30 5.54
N VAL A 78 -17.21 -0.06 4.50
CA VAL A 78 -17.38 0.39 3.12
C VAL A 78 -17.11 -0.82 2.22
N SER A 79 -17.95 -1.05 1.23
CA SER A 79 -17.75 -2.15 0.29
C SER A 79 -16.56 -1.88 -0.64
N ARG A 80 -15.91 -2.92 -1.12
CA ARG A 80 -14.87 -2.83 -2.16
C ARG A 80 -15.41 -2.11 -3.39
N GLU A 81 -16.64 -2.40 -3.78
CA GLU A 81 -17.29 -1.78 -4.94
C GLU A 81 -17.40 -0.27 -4.78
N ASP A 82 -17.84 0.20 -3.60
CA ASP A 82 -17.94 1.64 -3.30
C ASP A 82 -16.57 2.31 -3.27
N LEU A 83 -15.54 1.65 -2.72
CA LEU A 83 -14.17 2.15 -2.72
C LEU A 83 -13.64 2.32 -4.14
N VAL A 84 -13.85 1.32 -5.00
CA VAL A 84 -13.44 1.37 -6.41
C VAL A 84 -14.20 2.46 -7.15
N LYS A 85 -15.53 2.50 -6.98
CA LYS A 85 -16.37 3.51 -7.62
C LYS A 85 -15.94 4.93 -7.24
N ALA A 86 -15.75 5.21 -5.95
CA ALA A 86 -15.31 6.51 -5.47
C ALA A 86 -13.94 6.90 -6.06
N SER A 87 -13.01 5.95 -6.13
CA SER A 87 -11.68 6.18 -6.72
C SER A 87 -11.76 6.49 -8.23
N VAL A 88 -12.56 5.72 -8.99
CA VAL A 88 -12.79 5.94 -10.42
C VAL A 88 -13.41 7.30 -10.68
N ASP A 89 -14.44 7.66 -9.92
CA ASP A 89 -15.14 8.94 -10.07
C ASP A 89 -14.20 10.13 -9.82
N GLU A 90 -13.32 10.00 -8.82
CA GLU A 90 -12.37 11.06 -8.48
C GLU A 90 -11.21 11.16 -9.46
N ILE A 91 -10.65 10.02 -9.90
CA ILE A 91 -9.65 9.99 -10.97
C ILE A 91 -10.20 10.64 -12.24
N LYS A 92 -11.42 10.25 -12.65
CA LYS A 92 -12.07 10.83 -13.82
C LYS A 92 -12.27 12.35 -13.69
N ARG A 93 -12.66 12.82 -12.53
CA ARG A 93 -12.84 14.25 -12.26
C ARG A 93 -11.52 15.03 -12.36
N LEU A 94 -10.45 14.51 -11.78
CA LEU A 94 -9.15 15.17 -11.77
C LEU A 94 -8.44 15.13 -13.11
N ALA A 95 -8.52 14.00 -13.81
CA ALA A 95 -7.86 13.78 -15.10
C ALA A 95 -8.59 14.40 -16.28
N GLY A 96 -9.91 14.58 -16.17
CA GLY A 96 -10.72 15.11 -17.28
C GLY A 96 -10.63 14.22 -18.52
N SER A 97 -10.32 14.80 -19.68
CA SER A 97 -10.19 14.09 -20.95
C SER A 97 -8.81 13.46 -21.19
N SER A 98 -7.86 13.60 -20.27
CA SER A 98 -6.50 13.06 -20.44
C SER A 98 -6.43 11.53 -20.29
N ILE A 99 -7.46 10.91 -19.74
CA ILE A 99 -7.57 9.46 -19.56
C ILE A 99 -8.77 8.95 -20.36
N SER A 100 -8.53 7.99 -21.24
CA SER A 100 -9.59 7.39 -22.04
C SER A 100 -10.55 6.52 -21.20
N PRO A 101 -11.81 6.34 -21.62
CA PRO A 101 -12.72 5.41 -20.94
C PRO A 101 -12.19 3.97 -20.89
N ALA A 102 -11.46 3.52 -21.92
CA ALA A 102 -10.86 2.21 -21.96
C ALA A 102 -9.75 2.06 -20.90
N GLN A 103 -8.88 3.06 -20.74
CA GLN A 103 -7.85 3.07 -19.71
C GLN A 103 -8.45 3.08 -18.31
N LEU A 104 -9.51 3.87 -18.10
CA LEU A 104 -10.20 3.93 -16.82
C LEU A 104 -10.85 2.58 -16.44
N ALA A 105 -11.40 1.85 -17.43
CA ALA A 105 -11.94 0.51 -17.22
C ALA A 105 -10.85 -0.51 -16.81
N VAL A 106 -9.67 -0.42 -17.41
CA VAL A 106 -8.50 -1.24 -17.01
C VAL A 106 -8.12 -0.93 -15.55
N TRP A 107 -8.02 0.34 -15.19
CA TRP A 107 -7.68 0.74 -13.82
C TRP A 107 -8.74 0.33 -12.81
N GLN A 108 -10.02 0.42 -13.18
CA GLN A 108 -11.12 -0.09 -12.35
C GLN A 108 -10.95 -1.58 -12.04
N ALA A 109 -10.65 -2.40 -13.05
CA ALA A 109 -10.41 -3.84 -12.88
C ALA A 109 -9.21 -4.12 -11.97
N GLN A 110 -8.13 -3.34 -12.08
CA GLN A 110 -6.95 -3.46 -11.21
C GLN A 110 -7.27 -3.07 -9.76
N MET A 111 -8.05 -2.02 -9.54
CA MET A 111 -8.49 -1.61 -8.20
C MET A 111 -9.42 -2.65 -7.56
N GLN A 112 -10.25 -3.36 -8.34
CA GLN A 112 -11.05 -4.49 -7.84
C GLN A 112 -10.19 -5.62 -7.28
N GLN A 113 -8.98 -5.83 -7.81
CA GLN A 113 -8.03 -6.81 -7.28
C GLN A 113 -7.24 -6.29 -6.08
N SER A 114 -7.08 -4.98 -5.99
CA SER A 114 -6.27 -4.31 -4.96
C SER A 114 -7.02 -4.07 -3.65
N PHE A 115 -8.35 -3.90 -3.71
CA PHE A 115 -9.16 -3.51 -2.56
C PHE A 115 -9.98 -4.68 -2.03
N VAL A 116 -10.42 -4.56 -0.79
CA VAL A 116 -11.29 -5.50 -0.08
C VAL A 116 -12.46 -4.74 0.54
N ASP A 117 -13.50 -5.45 0.96
CA ASP A 117 -14.49 -4.86 1.86
C ASP A 117 -13.80 -4.48 3.17
N VAL A 118 -14.03 -3.25 3.64
CA VAL A 118 -13.42 -2.75 4.87
C VAL A 118 -14.46 -2.61 5.98
N GLN A 119 -13.97 -2.66 7.21
CA GLN A 119 -14.73 -2.37 8.42
C GLN A 119 -13.89 -1.52 9.36
N ALA A 120 -14.46 -1.09 10.48
CA ALA A 120 -13.71 -0.32 11.47
C ALA A 120 -12.44 -1.08 11.89
N GLY A 121 -11.30 -0.38 11.83
CA GLY A 121 -9.96 -0.93 12.12
C GLY A 121 -9.23 -1.53 10.92
N THR A 122 -9.90 -1.78 9.78
CA THR A 122 -9.21 -2.22 8.56
C THR A 122 -8.23 -1.16 8.08
N ARG A 123 -7.03 -1.61 7.68
CA ARG A 123 -5.97 -0.74 7.15
C ARG A 123 -5.69 -1.12 5.71
N ILE A 124 -5.81 -0.15 4.81
CA ILE A 124 -5.32 -0.26 3.43
C ILE A 124 -4.17 0.71 3.27
N THR A 125 -3.03 0.22 2.79
CA THR A 125 -1.86 1.04 2.49
C THR A 125 -1.55 0.96 1.02
N GLY A 126 -1.61 2.10 0.33
CA GLY A 126 -1.10 2.27 -1.02
C GLY A 126 0.33 2.79 -0.98
N VAL A 127 1.25 2.13 -1.68
CA VAL A 127 2.63 2.58 -1.83
C VAL A 127 2.82 3.12 -3.25
N TYR A 128 3.26 4.36 -3.36
CA TYR A 128 3.64 4.98 -4.62
C TYR A 128 5.11 4.66 -4.94
N LEU A 129 5.35 4.09 -6.10
CA LEU A 129 6.69 3.77 -6.61
C LEU A 129 6.95 4.58 -7.88
N PRO A 130 7.78 5.64 -7.83
CA PRO A 130 8.05 6.52 -8.96
C PRO A 130 8.51 5.74 -10.20
N GLY A 131 7.89 6.01 -11.34
CA GLY A 131 8.24 5.34 -12.61
C GLY A 131 7.89 3.86 -12.71
N GLN A 132 7.33 3.25 -11.65
CA GLN A 132 6.97 1.83 -11.62
C GLN A 132 5.46 1.62 -11.53
N GLY A 133 4.79 2.26 -10.55
CA GLY A 133 3.37 2.06 -10.32
C GLY A 133 2.99 2.15 -8.84
N ALA A 134 2.09 1.28 -8.41
CA ALA A 134 1.61 1.24 -7.03
C ALA A 134 1.52 -0.19 -6.49
N ARG A 135 1.71 -0.34 -5.17
CA ARG A 135 1.46 -1.57 -4.42
C ARG A 135 0.39 -1.33 -3.38
N PHE A 136 -0.52 -2.30 -3.23
CA PHE A 136 -1.60 -2.20 -2.25
C PHE A 136 -1.50 -3.31 -1.22
N PHE A 137 -1.60 -2.93 0.05
CA PHE A 137 -1.52 -3.83 1.20
C PHE A 137 -2.79 -3.72 2.04
N VAL A 138 -3.23 -4.86 2.60
CA VAL A 138 -4.23 -4.91 3.66
C VAL A 138 -3.52 -5.37 4.93
N GLY A 139 -3.47 -4.49 5.93
CA GLY A 139 -2.56 -4.66 7.05
C GLY A 139 -1.11 -4.70 6.59
N GLN A 140 -0.44 -5.84 6.74
CA GLN A 140 0.94 -6.07 6.26
C GLN A 140 1.01 -6.96 5.02
N GLN A 141 -0.13 -7.42 4.52
CA GLN A 141 -0.18 -8.36 3.41
C GLN A 141 -0.33 -7.64 2.07
N LEU A 142 0.60 -7.89 1.15
CA LEU A 142 0.47 -7.44 -0.24
C LEU A 142 -0.75 -8.10 -0.89
N GLN A 143 -1.67 -7.29 -1.39
CA GLN A 143 -2.85 -7.74 -2.11
C GLN A 143 -2.62 -7.75 -3.62
N HIS A 144 -2.07 -6.65 -4.15
CA HIS A 144 -1.89 -6.50 -5.58
C HIS A 144 -0.86 -5.43 -5.92
N GLU A 145 -0.20 -5.58 -7.08
CA GLU A 145 0.68 -4.58 -7.68
C GLU A 145 0.08 -4.11 -9.00
N ILE A 146 0.08 -2.81 -9.22
CA ILE A 146 -0.32 -2.19 -10.48
C ILE A 146 0.91 -1.52 -11.08
N ASN A 147 1.52 -2.19 -12.06
CA ASN A 147 2.73 -1.74 -12.74
C ASN A 147 2.40 -0.73 -13.84
N ASP A 148 1.79 0.38 -13.45
CA ASP A 148 1.39 1.50 -14.31
C ASP A 148 1.68 2.83 -13.59
N PRO A 149 2.74 3.57 -14.00
CA PRO A 149 3.09 4.84 -13.39
C PRO A 149 2.00 5.92 -13.54
N LEU A 150 1.23 5.89 -14.65
CA LEU A 150 0.15 6.84 -14.86
C LEU A 150 -1.02 6.56 -13.91
N PHE A 151 -1.33 5.27 -13.70
CA PHE A 151 -2.30 4.88 -12.67
C PHE A 151 -1.88 5.39 -11.30
N ALA A 152 -0.64 5.11 -10.89
CA ALA A 152 -0.14 5.49 -9.58
C ALA A 152 -0.27 7.00 -9.35
N GLN A 153 0.15 7.80 -10.32
CA GLN A 153 0.03 9.25 -10.24
C GLN A 153 -1.45 9.69 -10.14
N ALA A 154 -2.32 9.15 -10.99
CA ALA A 154 -3.74 9.51 -11.00
C ALA A 154 -4.43 9.10 -9.69
N PHE A 155 -4.10 7.92 -9.14
CA PHE A 155 -4.68 7.41 -7.91
C PHE A 155 -4.28 8.24 -6.69
N PHE A 156 -2.98 8.50 -6.47
CA PHE A 156 -2.55 9.27 -5.31
C PHE A 156 -2.91 10.76 -5.40
N ASN A 157 -3.14 11.27 -6.60
CA ASN A 157 -3.68 12.60 -6.81
C ASN A 157 -5.10 12.80 -6.22
N ILE A 158 -5.86 11.74 -5.96
CA ILE A 158 -7.13 11.82 -5.22
C ILE A 158 -6.94 12.63 -3.92
N TRP A 159 -5.83 12.44 -3.21
CA TRP A 159 -5.52 13.13 -1.95
C TRP A 159 -4.53 14.28 -2.12
N LEU A 160 -3.59 14.19 -3.08
CA LEU A 160 -2.43 15.08 -3.13
C LEU A 160 -2.51 16.18 -4.19
N ASP A 161 -3.42 16.08 -5.17
CA ASP A 161 -3.62 17.14 -6.17
C ASP A 161 -4.20 18.41 -5.50
N PRO A 162 -3.73 19.61 -5.84
CA PRO A 162 -4.32 20.87 -5.34
C PRO A 162 -5.81 21.00 -5.60
N ARG A 163 -6.35 20.31 -6.62
CA ARG A 163 -7.77 20.30 -6.99
C ARG A 163 -8.60 19.22 -6.28
N THR A 164 -8.01 18.53 -5.28
CA THR A 164 -8.76 17.56 -4.46
C THR A 164 -10.01 18.19 -3.84
N ARG A 165 -11.06 17.38 -3.62
CA ARG A 165 -12.28 17.85 -2.92
C ARG A 165 -12.05 18.13 -1.44
N ASN A 166 -10.92 17.67 -0.87
CA ASN A 166 -10.58 17.82 0.53
C ASN A 166 -9.25 18.56 0.71
N PRO A 167 -9.19 19.88 0.42
CA PRO A 167 -7.96 20.64 0.52
C PRO A 167 -7.39 20.68 1.94
N GLU A 168 -8.24 20.62 2.97
CA GLU A 168 -7.83 20.56 4.37
C GLU A 168 -7.10 19.25 4.68
N LEU A 169 -7.68 18.11 4.30
CA LEU A 169 -7.03 16.80 4.46
C LEU A 169 -5.69 16.77 3.71
N ARG A 170 -5.63 17.32 2.49
CA ARG A 170 -4.37 17.43 1.74
C ARG A 170 -3.32 18.22 2.52
N GLN A 171 -3.67 19.38 3.09
CA GLN A 171 -2.74 20.20 3.88
C GLN A 171 -2.26 19.45 5.13
N GLN A 172 -3.15 18.74 5.81
CA GLN A 172 -2.81 17.90 6.96
C GLN A 172 -1.84 16.78 6.57
N LEU A 173 -2.09 16.07 5.47
CA LEU A 173 -1.23 15.00 4.97
C LEU A 173 0.15 15.51 4.57
N LEU A 174 0.23 16.65 3.92
CA LEU A 174 1.51 17.27 3.52
C LEU A 174 2.24 17.98 4.68
N GLY A 175 1.63 18.04 5.87
CA GLY A 175 2.21 18.74 7.02
C GLY A 175 2.28 20.26 6.84
N THR A 176 1.42 20.83 5.99
CA THR A 176 1.36 22.27 5.68
C THR A 176 0.13 22.96 6.27
N ALA A 177 -0.70 22.22 7.02
CA ALA A 177 -1.83 22.79 7.74
C ALA A 177 -1.32 23.83 8.74
N LYS A 178 -1.94 25.02 8.74
CA LYS A 178 -1.68 26.03 9.79
C LYS A 178 -2.31 25.55 11.10
N PRO A 179 -1.63 25.80 12.25
CA PRO A 179 -2.17 25.50 13.57
C PRO A 179 -3.46 26.27 13.86
#